data_bf0211bf23fb145eaae4f385a190c59b
#
_entry.id   bf0211bf23fb145eaae4f385a190c59b
#
_cell.length_a   1.000
_cell.length_b   1.000
_cell.length_c   1.000
_cell.angle_alpha   90.00
_cell.angle_beta   90.00
_cell.angle_gamma   90.00
#
_symmetry.space_group_name_H-M   'P 1'
#
loop_
_entity.id
_entity.type
_entity.pdbx_description
1 polymer ?
#
loop_
_entity_poly.entity_id
_entity_poly.type
_entity_poly.pdbx_seq_one_letter_code
_entity_poly.pdbx_strand_id
1 'polypeptide(L)'
;MRSHSRTTTRCGPSQARRNRVISRMLHVNESAGDLLNKLEAVRVLCQETGCAQRYLAHDALNGIAQAVARIDDAKGGTEHRARFDAYLAHVQDQDLSLGIAMTDAKGDRSRKPHQQANPDTYVHIVERNAQGIVISGAKAIVTGAPYM
;
A
#
# COMPACT_ATOMS: atom_id res chain seq x y z
N MET A 1 12.00 -15.87 -24.49
CA MET A 1 11.91 -15.80 -23.03
C MET A 1 12.89 -14.78 -22.53
N ARG A 2 12.49 -13.54 -22.33
CA ARG A 2 13.36 -12.52 -21.72
C ARG A 2 13.10 -12.54 -20.21
N SER A 3 14.16 -12.74 -19.44
CA SER A 3 14.12 -12.79 -18.00
C SER A 3 13.49 -11.50 -17.46
N HIS A 4 12.42 -11.64 -16.68
CA HIS A 4 11.89 -10.52 -15.90
C HIS A 4 13.03 -10.01 -15.03
N SER A 5 13.47 -8.77 -15.28
CA SER A 5 14.60 -8.18 -14.56
C SER A 5 14.22 -8.03 -13.09
N ARG A 6 14.59 -9.02 -12.30
CA ARG A 6 14.64 -8.89 -10.85
C ARG A 6 15.81 -7.98 -10.53
N THR A 7 15.53 -6.78 -10.16
CA THR A 7 16.57 -5.83 -9.80
C THR A 7 16.83 -5.92 -8.29
N THR A 8 18.06 -6.19 -7.93
CA THR A 8 18.52 -6.02 -6.55
C THR A 8 18.52 -4.53 -6.23
N THR A 9 17.52 -4.07 -5.50
CA THR A 9 17.44 -2.71 -5.01
C THR A 9 17.92 -2.71 -3.56
N ARG A 10 18.93 -1.91 -3.26
CA ARG A 10 19.31 -1.64 -1.87
C ARG A 10 18.18 -0.85 -1.24
N CYS A 11 17.45 -1.45 -0.32
CA CYS A 11 16.43 -0.76 0.46
C CYS A 11 17.08 -0.15 1.70
N GLY A 12 16.64 1.07 2.10
CA GLY A 12 17.17 1.79 3.26
C GLY A 12 17.09 1.04 4.60
N PRO A 13 17.47 1.60 5.73
CA PRO A 13 18.25 0.99 6.80
C PRO A 13 17.54 -0.06 7.66
N SER A 14 17.31 -1.26 7.13
CA SER A 14 17.38 -2.45 7.96
C SER A 14 18.42 -3.38 7.36
N GLN A 15 19.53 -3.56 8.04
CA GLN A 15 20.68 -4.36 7.57
C GLN A 15 20.32 -5.80 7.18
N ALA A 16 19.23 -6.34 7.68
CA ALA A 16 18.77 -7.71 7.41
C ALA A 16 18.21 -7.92 5.98
N ARG A 17 17.93 -6.86 5.20
CA ARG A 17 17.27 -6.96 3.90
C ARG A 17 18.14 -6.63 2.69
N ARG A 18 19.40 -6.29 2.87
CA ARG A 18 20.29 -5.76 1.81
C ARG A 18 20.58 -6.72 0.67
N ASN A 19 20.26 -8.01 0.79
CA ASN A 19 20.56 -9.04 -0.22
C ASN A 19 19.33 -9.77 -0.77
N ARG A 20 18.11 -9.24 -0.55
CA ARG A 20 16.90 -9.88 -1.06
C ARG A 20 16.45 -9.27 -2.37
N VAL A 21 16.00 -10.12 -3.30
CA VAL A 21 15.32 -9.70 -4.51
C VAL A 21 13.85 -9.49 -4.17
N ILE A 22 13.35 -8.29 -4.34
CA ILE A 22 11.95 -7.93 -4.14
C ILE A 22 11.33 -7.41 -5.43
N SER A 23 10.00 -7.47 -5.52
CA SER A 23 9.29 -6.82 -6.61
C SER A 23 9.53 -5.33 -6.60
N ARG A 24 9.87 -4.76 -7.75
CA ARG A 24 10.05 -3.31 -7.90
C ARG A 24 8.78 -2.53 -7.54
N MET A 25 7.60 -3.14 -7.70
CA MET A 25 6.32 -2.52 -7.36
C MET A 25 6.13 -2.38 -5.84
N LEU A 26 6.81 -3.18 -5.04
CA LEU A 26 6.76 -3.16 -3.57
C LEU A 26 7.91 -2.39 -2.93
N HIS A 27 8.76 -1.75 -3.72
CA HIS A 27 9.84 -0.90 -3.22
C HIS A 27 9.33 0.52 -2.96
N VAL A 28 9.66 1.11 -1.83
CA VAL A 28 9.45 2.54 -1.57
C VAL A 28 10.55 3.33 -2.26
N ASN A 29 10.19 4.36 -3.03
CA ASN A 29 11.16 5.15 -3.78
C ASN A 29 12.10 5.92 -2.86
N GLU A 30 13.39 5.81 -3.11
CA GLU A 30 14.44 6.57 -2.44
C GLU A 30 15.07 7.61 -3.38
N SER A 31 14.81 7.51 -4.67
CA SER A 31 15.38 8.39 -5.70
C SER A 31 14.45 8.57 -6.90
N ALA A 32 14.72 9.60 -7.71
CA ALA A 32 14.07 9.77 -9.00
C ALA A 32 14.34 8.59 -9.95
N GLY A 33 15.51 7.95 -9.83
CA GLY A 33 15.85 6.74 -10.58
C GLY A 33 14.93 5.57 -10.29
N ASP A 34 14.50 5.40 -9.03
CA ASP A 34 13.54 4.36 -8.66
C ASP A 34 12.20 4.58 -9.34
N LEU A 35 11.73 5.83 -9.39
CA LEU A 35 10.50 6.18 -10.06
C LEU A 35 10.58 5.90 -11.57
N LEU A 36 11.64 6.32 -12.24
CA LEU A 36 11.85 6.06 -13.67
C LEU A 36 11.88 4.56 -13.96
N ASN A 37 12.58 3.78 -13.15
CA ASN A 37 12.63 2.34 -13.30
C ASN A 37 11.26 1.66 -13.09
N LYS A 38 10.42 2.20 -12.20
CA LYS A 38 9.03 1.72 -12.02
C LYS A 38 8.15 2.06 -13.21
N LEU A 39 8.25 3.27 -13.73
CA LEU A 39 7.51 3.67 -14.94
C LEU A 39 7.86 2.75 -16.12
N GLU A 40 9.13 2.42 -16.30
CA GLU A 40 9.54 1.47 -17.32
C GLU A 40 8.98 0.07 -17.07
N ALA A 41 8.99 -0.41 -15.83
CA ALA A 41 8.40 -1.70 -15.47
C ALA A 41 6.87 -1.71 -15.73
N VAL A 42 6.16 -0.63 -15.42
CA VAL A 42 4.72 -0.48 -15.75
C VAL A 42 4.51 -0.50 -17.25
N ARG A 43 5.35 0.21 -18.02
CA ARG A 43 5.27 0.21 -19.48
C ARG A 43 5.41 -1.19 -20.05
N VAL A 44 6.40 -1.94 -19.60
CA VAL A 44 6.63 -3.34 -20.04
C VAL A 44 5.44 -4.22 -19.67
N LEU A 45 4.95 -4.14 -18.42
CA LEU A 45 3.78 -4.92 -17.99
C LEU A 45 2.55 -4.60 -18.84
N CYS A 46 2.28 -3.34 -19.12
CA CYS A 46 1.15 -2.94 -19.96
C CYS A 46 1.28 -3.44 -21.40
N GLN A 47 2.49 -3.48 -21.95
CA GLN A 47 2.73 -4.01 -23.29
C GLN A 47 2.54 -5.53 -23.37
N GLU A 48 2.93 -6.26 -22.32
CA GLU A 48 2.84 -7.73 -22.31
C GLU A 48 1.46 -8.25 -21.92
N THR A 49 0.77 -7.57 -21.00
CA THR A 49 -0.46 -8.09 -20.39
C THR A 49 -1.69 -7.20 -20.61
N GLY A 50 -1.52 -6.01 -21.19
CA GLY A 50 -2.59 -5.02 -21.34
C GLY A 50 -2.97 -4.31 -20.04
N CYS A 51 -2.39 -4.69 -18.91
CA CYS A 51 -2.71 -4.12 -17.59
C CYS A 51 -1.52 -4.21 -16.64
N ALA A 52 -1.38 -3.21 -15.78
CA ALA A 52 -0.36 -3.16 -14.73
C ALA A 52 -1.00 -2.99 -13.35
N GLN A 53 -2.02 -3.77 -13.01
CA GLN A 53 -2.75 -3.64 -11.73
C GLN A 53 -1.86 -3.68 -10.50
N ARG A 54 -0.79 -4.47 -10.53
CA ARG A 54 0.19 -4.55 -9.42
C ARG A 54 0.87 -3.21 -9.11
N TYR A 55 0.84 -2.28 -10.04
CA TYR A 55 1.33 -0.92 -9.88
C TYR A 55 0.55 -0.12 -8.83
N LEU A 56 -0.73 -0.41 -8.57
CA LEU A 56 -1.54 0.31 -7.59
C LEU A 56 -0.95 0.29 -6.17
N ALA A 57 -0.30 -0.80 -5.79
CA ALA A 57 0.41 -0.92 -4.51
C ALA A 57 1.50 0.14 -4.32
N HIS A 58 2.14 0.52 -5.38
CA HIS A 58 3.26 1.46 -5.39
C HIS A 58 2.87 2.83 -4.84
N ASP A 59 1.75 3.41 -5.28
CA ASP A 59 1.32 4.72 -4.82
C ASP A 59 0.97 4.69 -3.33
N ALA A 60 0.23 3.67 -2.88
CA ALA A 60 -0.14 3.50 -1.49
C ALA A 60 1.08 3.37 -0.58
N LEU A 61 2.04 2.52 -0.92
CA LEU A 61 3.24 2.32 -0.11
C LEU A 61 4.09 3.59 0.00
N ASN A 62 4.27 4.32 -1.10
CA ASN A 62 5.02 5.57 -1.08
C ASN A 62 4.28 6.67 -0.30
N GLY A 63 2.96 6.79 -0.47
CA GLY A 63 2.13 7.74 0.28
C GLY A 63 2.15 7.47 1.79
N ILE A 64 1.99 6.21 2.20
CA ILE A 64 2.03 5.81 3.62
C ILE A 64 3.42 6.06 4.20
N ALA A 65 4.50 5.71 3.50
CA ALA A 65 5.86 5.94 3.95
C ALA A 65 6.12 7.42 4.31
N GLN A 66 5.62 8.33 3.47
CA GLN A 66 5.74 9.78 3.75
C GLN A 66 4.82 10.23 4.89
N ALA A 67 3.59 9.71 4.94
CA ALA A 67 2.63 10.09 5.98
C ALA A 67 3.10 9.68 7.37
N VAL A 68 3.58 8.44 7.53
CA VAL A 68 4.06 7.96 8.85
C VAL A 68 5.30 8.71 9.32
N ALA A 69 6.21 9.09 8.40
CA ALA A 69 7.36 9.90 8.73
C ALA A 69 6.94 11.26 9.30
N ARG A 70 6.02 11.97 8.63
CA ARG A 70 5.51 13.26 9.08
C ARG A 70 4.78 13.19 10.43
N ILE A 71 4.02 12.10 10.66
CA ILE A 71 3.30 11.90 11.92
C ILE A 71 4.29 11.68 13.06
N ASP A 72 5.29 10.84 12.86
CA ASP A 72 6.31 10.55 13.87
C ASP A 72 7.15 11.80 14.18
N ASP A 73 7.55 12.56 13.17
CA ASP A 73 8.26 13.84 13.34
C ASP A 73 7.43 14.84 14.17
N ALA A 74 6.13 14.97 13.87
CA ALA A 74 5.23 15.87 14.58
C ALA A 74 4.97 15.44 16.04
N LYS A 75 5.07 14.13 16.34
CA LYS A 75 4.82 13.59 17.68
C LYS A 75 6.10 13.31 18.48
N GLY A 76 7.26 13.47 17.87
CA GLY A 76 8.56 13.15 18.48
C GLY A 76 8.73 11.64 18.74
N GLY A 77 8.15 10.80 17.88
CA GLY A 77 8.19 9.33 18.02
C GLY A 77 8.65 8.61 16.77
N THR A 78 8.61 7.28 16.79
CA THR A 78 8.99 6.41 15.66
C THR A 78 8.03 5.23 15.46
N GLU A 79 6.93 5.20 16.20
CA GLU A 79 6.03 4.05 16.25
C GLU A 79 5.32 3.76 14.93
N HIS A 80 4.85 4.80 14.23
CA HIS A 80 4.12 4.64 12.98
C HIS A 80 5.05 4.13 11.90
N ARG A 81 6.29 4.63 11.86
CA ARG A 81 7.31 4.14 10.96
C ARG A 81 7.68 2.69 11.23
N ALA A 82 7.89 2.32 12.50
CA ALA A 82 8.19 0.93 12.86
C ALA A 82 7.10 -0.05 12.45
N ARG A 83 5.83 0.32 12.62
CA ARG A 83 4.69 -0.49 12.16
C ARG A 83 4.64 -0.59 10.64
N PHE A 84 4.87 0.51 9.95
CA PHE A 84 4.91 0.51 8.48
C PHE A 84 6.06 -0.34 7.95
N ASP A 85 7.25 -0.25 8.55
CA ASP A 85 8.42 -1.03 8.14
C ASP A 85 8.18 -2.54 8.34
N ALA A 86 7.52 -2.93 9.44
CA ALA A 86 7.12 -4.32 9.67
C ALA A 86 6.10 -4.81 8.63
N TYR A 87 5.09 -4.00 8.30
CA TYR A 87 4.13 -4.29 7.25
C TYR A 87 4.79 -4.40 5.88
N LEU A 88 5.62 -3.42 5.52
CA LEU A 88 6.35 -3.40 4.25
C LEU A 88 7.23 -4.65 4.10
N ALA A 89 7.86 -5.05 5.21
CA ALA A 89 8.63 -6.28 5.27
C ALA A 89 7.82 -7.50 4.90
N HIS A 90 6.69 -7.66 5.56
CA HIS A 90 5.78 -8.78 5.35
C HIS A 90 5.31 -8.84 3.89
N VAL A 91 4.87 -7.70 3.36
CA VAL A 91 4.40 -7.59 1.97
C VAL A 91 5.48 -7.95 0.96
N GLN A 92 6.71 -7.48 1.19
CA GLN A 92 7.85 -7.77 0.32
C GLN A 92 8.30 -9.23 0.43
N ASP A 93 8.26 -9.81 1.62
CA ASP A 93 8.69 -11.18 1.90
C ASP A 93 7.75 -12.20 1.27
N GLN A 94 6.47 -11.91 1.25
CA GLN A 94 5.43 -12.76 0.67
C GLN A 94 5.12 -12.41 -0.80
N ASP A 95 5.75 -11.36 -1.35
CA ASP A 95 5.50 -10.84 -2.70
C ASP A 95 3.99 -10.59 -2.95
N LEU A 96 3.29 -9.99 -1.97
CA LEU A 96 1.85 -9.82 -2.01
C LEU A 96 1.41 -8.82 -3.09
N SER A 97 0.28 -9.10 -3.69
CA SER A 97 -0.47 -8.12 -4.46
C SER A 97 -1.34 -7.29 -3.52
N LEU A 98 -1.28 -5.97 -3.64
CA LEU A 98 -2.01 -5.05 -2.77
C LEU A 98 -3.14 -4.36 -3.54
N GLY A 99 -4.30 -4.28 -2.92
CA GLY A 99 -5.43 -3.49 -3.37
C GLY A 99 -5.60 -2.20 -2.58
N ILE A 100 -6.17 -1.20 -3.23
CA ILE A 100 -6.52 0.07 -2.59
C ILE A 100 -8.04 0.20 -2.57
N ALA A 101 -8.63 0.06 -1.39
CA ALA A 101 -10.05 0.28 -1.17
C ALA A 101 -10.30 1.76 -0.85
N MET A 102 -10.28 2.61 -1.87
CA MET A 102 -10.38 4.06 -1.70
C MET A 102 -11.84 4.53 -1.68
N THR A 103 -12.64 4.07 -2.63
CA THR A 103 -13.98 4.59 -2.86
C THR A 103 -14.98 4.04 -1.84
N ASP A 104 -15.74 4.94 -1.23
CA ASP A 104 -16.82 4.58 -0.33
C ASP A 104 -18.08 4.12 -1.08
N ALA A 105 -18.89 3.31 -0.44
CA ALA A 105 -20.24 3.02 -0.90
C ALA A 105 -21.08 4.30 -0.98
N LYS A 106 -22.09 4.32 -1.86
CA LYS A 106 -22.99 5.48 -1.97
C LYS A 106 -23.94 5.50 -0.79
N GLY A 107 -23.73 6.47 0.11
CA GLY A 107 -24.66 6.82 1.19
C GLY A 107 -25.37 8.14 0.94
N ASP A 108 -26.09 8.62 1.96
CA ASP A 108 -26.67 9.96 1.95
C ASP A 108 -25.56 11.01 2.10
N ARG A 109 -25.25 11.70 1.01
CA ARG A 109 -24.16 12.71 0.94
C ARG A 109 -24.47 13.99 1.71
N SER A 110 -25.72 14.21 2.12
CA SER A 110 -26.09 15.33 2.97
C SER A 110 -25.71 15.11 4.43
N ARG A 111 -25.35 13.87 4.80
CA ARG A 111 -25.02 13.45 6.16
C ARG A 111 -23.55 13.07 6.29
N LYS A 112 -23.01 13.29 7.46
CA LYS A 112 -21.66 12.79 7.81
C LYS A 112 -21.62 11.26 7.88
N PRO A 113 -20.44 10.62 7.75
CA PRO A 113 -20.32 9.16 7.80
C PRO A 113 -21.01 8.50 9.01
N HIS A 114 -20.86 9.06 10.21
CA HIS A 114 -21.47 8.54 11.45
C HIS A 114 -22.98 8.85 11.59
N GLN A 115 -23.57 9.57 10.65
CA GLN A 115 -25.00 9.93 10.66
C GLN A 115 -25.80 9.17 9.62
N GLN A 116 -25.20 8.19 8.94
CA GLN A 116 -25.91 7.37 7.97
C GLN A 116 -26.98 6.51 8.66
N ALA A 117 -28.07 6.23 7.94
CA ALA A 117 -29.14 5.36 8.46
C ALA A 117 -28.64 3.93 8.73
N ASN A 118 -27.73 3.44 7.89
CA ASN A 118 -27.00 2.20 8.14
C ASN A 118 -25.56 2.57 8.55
N PRO A 119 -25.13 2.22 9.78
CA PRO A 119 -23.79 2.53 10.27
C PRO A 119 -22.68 1.89 9.42
N ASP A 120 -22.94 0.75 8.77
CA ASP A 120 -21.98 0.04 7.92
C ASP A 120 -21.92 0.56 6.48
N THR A 121 -22.58 1.67 6.16
CA THR A 121 -22.47 2.32 4.85
C THR A 121 -21.02 2.76 4.58
N TYR A 122 -20.29 3.21 5.61
CA TYR A 122 -18.91 3.60 5.55
C TYR A 122 -18.05 2.78 6.50
N VAL A 123 -16.79 2.55 6.14
CA VAL A 123 -15.85 1.85 7.04
C VAL A 123 -15.63 2.67 8.31
N HIS A 124 -15.81 2.04 9.45
CA HIS A 124 -15.61 2.62 10.77
C HIS A 124 -14.98 1.61 11.74
N ILE A 125 -14.45 2.12 12.83
CA ILE A 125 -13.87 1.28 13.89
C ILE A 125 -14.98 0.85 14.82
N VAL A 126 -15.16 -0.47 14.97
CA VAL A 126 -16.14 -1.07 15.91
C VAL A 126 -15.50 -1.44 17.24
N GLU A 127 -14.20 -1.77 17.24
CA GLU A 127 -13.47 -2.14 18.45
C GLU A 127 -12.01 -1.70 18.38
N ARG A 128 -11.44 -1.41 19.55
CA ARG A 128 -9.99 -1.21 19.76
C ARG A 128 -9.54 -2.12 20.88
N ASN A 129 -8.50 -2.92 20.61
CA ASN A 129 -7.93 -3.84 21.60
C ASN A 129 -6.41 -3.87 21.52
N ALA A 130 -5.77 -4.71 22.33
CA ALA A 130 -4.31 -4.81 22.39
C ALA A 130 -3.68 -5.32 21.07
N GLN A 131 -4.43 -6.04 20.25
CA GLN A 131 -4.00 -6.56 18.95
C GLN A 131 -4.17 -5.54 17.81
N GLY A 132 -4.99 -4.50 18.01
CA GLY A 132 -5.23 -3.48 17.00
C GLY A 132 -6.65 -2.93 17.00
N ILE A 133 -7.22 -2.79 15.80
CA ILE A 133 -8.57 -2.29 15.59
C ILE A 133 -9.40 -3.31 14.78
N VAL A 134 -10.66 -3.43 15.13
CA VAL A 134 -11.67 -4.13 14.32
C VAL A 134 -12.44 -3.08 13.53
N ILE A 135 -12.59 -3.30 12.25
CA ILE A 135 -13.34 -2.39 11.36
C ILE A 135 -14.52 -3.10 10.73
N SER A 136 -15.62 -2.38 10.53
CA SER A 136 -16.78 -2.81 9.76
C SER A 136 -17.16 -1.73 8.74
N GLY A 137 -17.93 -2.10 7.72
CA GLY A 137 -18.43 -1.18 6.71
C GLY A 137 -18.10 -1.60 5.28
N ALA A 138 -18.53 -0.79 4.32
CA ALA A 138 -18.41 -1.09 2.89
C ALA A 138 -17.45 -0.15 2.18
N LYS A 139 -16.67 -0.72 1.25
CA LYS A 139 -15.96 0.00 0.20
C LYS A 139 -16.46 -0.52 -1.15
N ALA A 140 -16.61 0.37 -2.11
CA ALA A 140 -17.14 0.01 -3.42
C ALA A 140 -16.09 0.22 -4.52
N ILE A 141 -16.11 -0.72 -5.50
CA ILE A 141 -15.23 -0.70 -6.68
C ILE A 141 -13.76 -0.71 -6.25
N VAL A 142 -13.32 -1.84 -5.71
CA VAL A 142 -11.90 -2.10 -5.43
C VAL A 142 -11.31 -2.84 -6.63
N THR A 143 -10.48 -2.13 -7.40
CA THR A 143 -9.85 -2.69 -8.61
C THR A 143 -9.01 -3.90 -8.26
N GLY A 144 -9.28 -5.03 -8.92
CA GLY A 144 -8.52 -6.26 -8.74
C GLY A 144 -8.83 -7.07 -7.47
N ALA A 145 -9.83 -6.67 -6.65
CA ALA A 145 -10.15 -7.35 -5.39
C ALA A 145 -10.22 -8.89 -5.45
N PRO A 146 -10.71 -9.54 -6.54
CA PRO A 146 -10.72 -11.00 -6.61
C PRO A 146 -9.35 -11.66 -6.72
N TYR A 147 -8.28 -10.87 -6.93
CA TYR A 147 -6.91 -11.36 -7.20
C TYR A 147 -5.89 -10.88 -6.16
N MET A 148 -6.36 -10.39 -5.00
CA MET A 148 -5.51 -9.80 -3.95
C MET A 148 -5.63 -10.55 -2.65
#